data_9835996f9a6de4af2759bfed111f3321
#
_entry.id   9835996f9a6de4af2759bfed111f3321
#
_cell.length_a   1.000
_cell.length_b   1.000
_cell.length_c   1.000
_cell.angle_alpha   90.00
_cell.angle_beta   90.00
_cell.angle_gamma   90.00
#
_symmetry.space_group_name_H-M   'P 1'
#
loop_
_entity.id
_entity.type
_entity.pdbx_description
1 polymer ?
#
loop_
_entity_poly.entity_id
_entity_poly.type
_entity_poly.pdbx_seq_one_letter_code
_entity_poly.pdbx_strand_id
1 'polypeptide(L)'
;FEDRREIQNLMGILSGYYLIKKEGDIFKDLWSAREDVSLGLNNGYYVGQTAVSEYYKVLGDMVVFKSGLIAQGLPREKTEHLTEAERKGMGLIDYRSLDTSVLEIAEDRQTAKGIWYCRGSYADVTTKGPVSYWLWQYYAVDFILEDNTWKIWHMLQVSDADTPCGRKWSAPAVDYPELEAFATAEDIQLPLPTVQCVVRECYSTLRKWTPSPRLPEEYDTFANTFSYGYEEKVRA
;
A
#
# COMPACT_ATOMS: atom_id res chain seq x y z
N PHE A 1 -13.77 -23.14 -1.84
CA PHE A 1 -13.88 -22.54 -0.47
C PHE A 1 -12.50 -22.26 0.11
N GLU A 2 -11.55 -23.19 -0.07
CA GLU A 2 -10.17 -23.09 0.43
C GLU A 2 -9.45 -21.88 -0.15
N ASP A 3 -9.43 -21.74 -1.47
CA ASP A 3 -8.76 -20.64 -2.17
C ASP A 3 -9.23 -19.27 -1.69
N ARG A 4 -10.54 -19.08 -1.50
CA ARG A 4 -11.09 -17.81 -0.98
C ARG A 4 -10.55 -17.49 0.42
N ARG A 5 -10.45 -18.51 1.28
CA ARG A 5 -9.90 -18.37 2.64
C ARG A 5 -8.43 -18.00 2.60
N GLU A 6 -7.65 -18.64 1.74
CA GLU A 6 -6.22 -18.40 1.63
C GLU A 6 -5.94 -16.98 1.11
N ILE A 7 -6.65 -16.53 0.09
CA ILE A 7 -6.53 -15.16 -0.44
C ILE A 7 -6.96 -14.12 0.61
N GLN A 8 -8.06 -14.37 1.34
CA GLN A 8 -8.47 -13.48 2.43
C GLN A 8 -7.42 -13.42 3.55
N ASN A 9 -6.81 -14.55 3.91
CA ASN A 9 -5.72 -14.60 4.87
C ASN A 9 -4.49 -13.84 4.38
N LEU A 10 -4.13 -13.99 3.11
CA LEU A 10 -3.00 -13.28 2.52
C LEU A 10 -3.20 -11.75 2.61
N MET A 11 -4.40 -11.26 2.31
CA MET A 11 -4.72 -9.83 2.45
C MET A 11 -4.76 -9.39 3.93
N GLY A 12 -5.22 -10.25 4.82
CA GLY A 12 -5.15 -10.02 6.27
C GLY A 12 -3.71 -9.93 6.77
N ILE A 13 -2.82 -10.77 6.26
CA ILE A 13 -1.37 -10.73 6.56
C ILE A 13 -0.76 -9.44 6.03
N LEU A 14 -1.09 -9.02 4.80
CA LEU A 14 -0.65 -7.75 4.24
C LEU A 14 -1.01 -6.57 5.16
N SER A 15 -2.27 -6.49 5.59
CA SER A 15 -2.72 -5.49 6.57
C SER A 15 -1.95 -5.59 7.90
N GLY A 16 -1.73 -6.80 8.38
CA GLY A 16 -0.97 -7.06 9.61
C GLY A 16 0.48 -6.58 9.51
N TYR A 17 1.13 -6.71 8.34
CA TYR A 17 2.52 -6.28 8.14
C TYR A 17 2.68 -4.77 8.32
N TYR A 18 1.72 -3.96 7.86
CA TYR A 18 1.72 -2.53 8.13
C TYR A 18 1.61 -2.22 9.63
N LEU A 19 0.75 -2.96 10.35
CA LEU A 19 0.55 -2.76 11.78
C LEU A 19 1.80 -3.12 12.61
N ILE A 20 2.47 -4.24 12.27
CA ILE A 20 3.65 -4.72 13.02
C ILE A 20 4.97 -4.21 12.44
N LYS A 21 4.91 -3.27 11.48
CA LYS A 21 6.09 -2.63 10.88
C LYS A 21 7.04 -3.59 10.16
N LYS A 22 6.45 -4.50 9.38
CA LYS A 22 7.14 -5.47 8.50
C LYS A 22 7.05 -5.11 7.01
N GLU A 23 6.91 -3.84 6.69
CA GLU A 23 6.72 -3.36 5.32
C GLU A 23 7.83 -3.84 4.38
N GLY A 24 9.07 -3.89 4.86
CA GLY A 24 10.23 -4.37 4.08
C GLY A 24 10.16 -5.84 3.67
N ASP A 25 9.35 -6.66 4.34
CA ASP A 25 9.19 -8.08 4.04
C ASP A 25 8.01 -8.37 3.11
N ILE A 26 7.15 -7.38 2.81
CA ILE A 26 5.90 -7.56 2.06
C ILE A 26 6.15 -8.21 0.69
N PHE A 27 7.12 -7.69 -0.07
CA PHE A 27 7.39 -8.24 -1.39
C PHE A 27 7.83 -9.70 -1.30
N LYS A 28 8.83 -9.97 -0.51
CA LYS A 28 9.42 -11.30 -0.35
C LYS A 28 8.40 -12.36 0.07
N ASP A 29 7.52 -12.01 1.01
CA ASP A 29 6.64 -12.99 1.65
C ASP A 29 5.32 -13.17 0.89
N LEU A 30 4.78 -12.10 0.29
CA LEU A 30 3.39 -12.07 -0.20
C LEU A 30 3.25 -11.98 -1.73
N TRP A 31 4.29 -11.49 -2.42
CA TRP A 31 4.23 -11.27 -3.87
C TRP A 31 4.75 -12.46 -4.67
N SER A 32 4.27 -12.55 -5.90
CA SER A 32 4.84 -13.39 -6.95
C SER A 32 6.26 -12.92 -7.30
N ALA A 33 7.14 -13.86 -7.62
CA ALA A 33 8.48 -13.57 -8.10
C ALA A 33 8.56 -13.39 -9.64
N ARG A 34 7.40 -13.22 -10.31
CA ARG A 34 7.32 -12.99 -11.74
C ARG A 34 7.86 -11.62 -12.12
N GLU A 35 8.40 -11.52 -13.34
CA GLU A 35 8.91 -10.24 -13.85
C GLU A 35 7.80 -9.23 -14.20
N ASP A 36 6.59 -9.72 -14.44
CA ASP A 36 5.45 -8.90 -14.86
C ASP A 36 4.57 -8.39 -13.69
N VAL A 37 5.05 -8.48 -12.47
CA VAL A 37 4.35 -7.89 -11.31
C VAL A 37 4.24 -6.38 -11.43
N SER A 38 3.19 -5.80 -10.85
CA SER A 38 3.07 -4.34 -10.78
C SER A 38 2.30 -3.85 -9.57
N LEU A 39 2.78 -2.74 -9.00
CA LEU A 39 2.13 -2.01 -7.92
C LEU A 39 1.72 -0.62 -8.43
N GLY A 40 0.43 -0.35 -8.48
CA GLY A 40 -0.13 0.96 -8.81
C GLY A 40 -0.46 1.76 -7.54
N LEU A 41 0.04 2.99 -7.47
CA LEU A 41 -0.30 3.98 -6.45
C LEU A 41 -0.97 5.18 -7.13
N ASN A 42 -1.43 6.16 -6.37
CA ASN A 42 -2.12 7.34 -6.92
C ASN A 42 -1.34 8.07 -8.03
N ASN A 43 -0.02 8.09 -7.94
CA ASN A 43 0.89 8.87 -8.80
C ASN A 43 1.65 8.05 -9.84
N GLY A 44 1.33 6.75 -9.99
CA GLY A 44 1.97 5.92 -11.00
C GLY A 44 2.07 4.45 -10.65
N TYR A 45 2.83 3.72 -11.47
CA TYR A 45 3.07 2.29 -11.33
C TYR A 45 4.54 1.98 -11.13
N TYR A 46 4.81 1.08 -10.22
CA TYR A 46 6.07 0.34 -10.12
C TYR A 46 5.90 -0.95 -10.91
N VAL A 47 6.59 -1.08 -12.02
CA VAL A 47 6.45 -2.21 -12.94
C VAL A 47 7.68 -3.09 -12.88
N GLY A 48 7.46 -4.38 -12.68
CA GLY A 48 8.49 -5.40 -12.58
C GLY A 48 8.97 -5.66 -11.17
N GLN A 49 9.51 -6.85 -10.98
CA GLN A 49 9.99 -7.38 -9.71
C GLN A 49 10.94 -6.40 -8.99
N THR A 50 11.92 -5.87 -9.72
CA THR A 50 12.92 -4.96 -9.15
C THR A 50 12.29 -3.70 -8.58
N ALA A 51 11.37 -3.06 -9.33
CA ALA A 51 10.75 -1.81 -8.91
C ALA A 51 9.83 -2.02 -7.69
N VAL A 52 9.03 -3.09 -7.69
CA VAL A 52 8.12 -3.38 -6.57
C VAL A 52 8.90 -3.79 -5.32
N SER A 53 9.94 -4.62 -5.45
CA SER A 53 10.76 -5.03 -4.31
C SER A 53 11.52 -3.86 -3.70
N GLU A 54 12.08 -2.96 -4.53
CA GLU A 54 12.78 -1.76 -4.05
C GLU A 54 11.83 -0.81 -3.32
N TYR A 55 10.61 -0.63 -3.82
CA TYR A 55 9.59 0.17 -3.13
C TYR A 55 9.37 -0.32 -1.69
N TYR A 56 9.11 -1.61 -1.49
CA TYR A 56 8.85 -2.16 -0.16
C TYR A 56 10.10 -2.18 0.73
N LYS A 57 11.27 -2.43 0.14
CA LYS A 57 12.54 -2.35 0.87
C LYS A 57 12.74 -0.96 1.46
N VAL A 58 12.63 0.09 0.64
CA VAL A 58 12.80 1.48 1.09
C VAL A 58 11.71 1.87 2.10
N LEU A 59 10.47 1.38 1.94
CA LEU A 59 9.41 1.58 2.92
C LEU A 59 9.78 1.00 4.29
N GLY A 60 10.42 -0.18 4.31
CA GLY A 60 10.96 -0.78 5.53
C GLY A 60 12.10 0.02 6.14
N ASP A 61 13.02 0.53 5.32
CA ASP A 61 14.13 1.39 5.77
C ASP A 61 13.60 2.71 6.37
N MET A 62 12.54 3.29 5.78
CA MET A 62 11.86 4.47 6.32
C MET A 62 11.27 4.22 7.72
N VAL A 63 10.72 3.03 7.98
CA VAL A 63 10.21 2.67 9.32
C VAL A 63 11.33 2.71 10.35
N VAL A 64 12.49 2.14 10.04
CA VAL A 64 13.66 2.15 10.94
C VAL A 64 14.12 3.58 11.20
N PHE A 65 14.27 4.38 10.15
CA PHE A 65 14.68 5.79 10.25
C PHE A 65 13.73 6.62 11.12
N LYS A 66 12.43 6.58 10.84
CA LYS A 66 11.41 7.33 11.57
C LYS A 66 11.35 6.91 13.05
N SER A 67 11.46 5.61 13.32
CA SER A 67 11.54 5.10 14.70
C SER A 67 12.77 5.65 15.45
N GLY A 68 13.90 5.78 14.77
CA GLY A 68 15.10 6.41 15.30
C GLY A 68 14.89 7.87 15.66
N LEU A 69 14.21 8.64 14.81
CA LEU A 69 13.88 10.05 15.08
C LEU A 69 12.99 10.21 16.33
N ILE A 70 11.97 9.34 16.45
CA ILE A 70 11.09 9.34 17.64
C ILE A 70 11.91 9.04 18.89
N ALA A 71 12.76 8.02 18.85
CA ALA A 71 13.59 7.63 19.98
C ALA A 71 14.54 8.76 20.42
N GLN A 72 15.07 9.54 19.47
CA GLN A 72 15.93 10.71 19.76
C GLN A 72 15.17 11.85 20.45
N GLY A 73 13.88 12.00 20.17
CA GLY A 73 13.01 13.00 20.80
C GLY A 73 12.53 12.62 22.21
N LEU A 74 12.79 11.40 22.67
CA LEU A 74 12.38 10.91 23.98
C LEU A 74 13.50 11.08 25.03
N PRO A 75 13.16 11.11 26.34
CA PRO A 75 14.16 11.09 27.41
C PRO A 75 15.11 9.90 27.24
N ARG A 76 16.41 10.17 27.34
CA ARG A 76 17.47 9.19 27.06
C ARG A 76 17.35 7.93 27.92
N GLU A 77 16.97 8.06 29.19
CA GLU A 77 16.74 6.95 30.10
C GLU A 77 15.66 5.96 29.61
N LYS A 78 14.78 6.39 28.68
CA LYS A 78 13.73 5.52 28.09
C LYS A 78 14.20 4.76 26.85
N THR A 79 15.27 5.20 26.21
CA THR A 79 15.67 4.70 24.90
C THR A 79 17.09 4.19 24.80
N GLU A 80 18.01 4.62 25.71
CA GLU A 80 19.43 4.26 25.63
C GLU A 80 19.72 2.76 25.78
N HIS A 81 18.84 2.03 26.48
CA HIS A 81 18.98 0.58 26.69
C HIS A 81 18.36 -0.26 25.57
N LEU A 82 17.67 0.37 24.62
CA LEU A 82 17.01 -0.33 23.51
C LEU A 82 17.97 -0.49 22.33
N THR A 83 17.99 -1.69 21.77
CA THR A 83 18.62 -1.97 20.47
C THR A 83 17.82 -1.34 19.33
N GLU A 84 18.40 -1.26 18.13
CA GLU A 84 17.69 -0.80 16.93
C GLU A 84 16.45 -1.65 16.64
N ALA A 85 16.56 -2.98 16.78
CA ALA A 85 15.45 -3.89 16.57
C ALA A 85 14.29 -3.64 17.55
N GLU A 86 14.59 -3.33 18.82
CA GLU A 86 13.57 -3.01 19.84
C GLU A 86 12.95 -1.63 19.63
N ARG A 87 13.65 -0.71 18.97
CA ARG A 87 13.14 0.62 18.61
C ARG A 87 12.29 0.59 17.33
N LYS A 88 12.43 -0.43 16.46
CA LYS A 88 11.72 -0.52 15.20
C LYS A 88 10.21 -0.44 15.43
N GLY A 89 9.54 0.50 14.78
CA GLY A 89 8.12 0.77 14.91
C GLY A 89 7.72 1.62 16.11
N MET A 90 8.67 2.03 16.96
CA MET A 90 8.39 2.89 18.12
C MET A 90 7.69 4.18 17.69
N GLY A 91 6.53 4.47 18.32
CA GLY A 91 5.74 5.67 18.05
C GLY A 91 5.04 5.71 16.69
N LEU A 92 5.23 4.70 15.86
CA LEU A 92 4.55 4.54 14.58
C LEU A 92 3.38 3.58 14.73
N ILE A 93 2.28 3.90 14.10
CA ILE A 93 1.13 3.00 13.96
C ILE A 93 0.59 3.14 12.53
N ASP A 94 0.16 2.02 11.94
CA ASP A 94 -0.51 2.01 10.64
C ASP A 94 -1.61 0.94 10.67
N TYR A 95 -2.80 1.41 10.94
CA TYR A 95 -4.00 0.58 11.06
C TYR A 95 -4.76 0.58 9.75
N ARG A 96 -4.87 -0.58 9.10
CA ARG A 96 -5.57 -0.75 7.83
C ARG A 96 -6.63 -1.83 7.98
N SER A 97 -7.87 -1.42 8.24
CA SER A 97 -9.01 -2.34 8.34
C SER A 97 -9.56 -2.62 6.95
N LEU A 98 -9.43 -3.84 6.49
CA LEU A 98 -10.00 -4.30 5.21
C LEU A 98 -11.46 -4.68 5.42
N ASP A 99 -12.36 -4.05 4.67
CA ASP A 99 -13.79 -4.37 4.68
C ASP A 99 -14.05 -5.68 3.89
N THR A 100 -15.32 -6.08 3.82
CA THR A 100 -15.74 -7.26 3.05
C THR A 100 -15.28 -7.15 1.60
N SER A 101 -14.61 -8.19 1.11
CA SER A 101 -14.10 -8.23 -0.26
C SER A 101 -15.19 -8.62 -1.27
N VAL A 102 -15.03 -8.13 -2.51
CA VAL A 102 -15.56 -8.80 -3.69
C VAL A 102 -14.42 -9.60 -4.29
N LEU A 103 -14.54 -10.93 -4.35
CA LEU A 103 -13.47 -11.84 -4.74
C LEU A 103 -14.00 -12.89 -5.72
N GLU A 104 -13.37 -12.97 -6.90
CA GLU A 104 -13.65 -13.98 -7.91
C GLU A 104 -12.38 -14.81 -8.22
N ILE A 105 -12.56 -16.11 -8.30
CA ILE A 105 -11.52 -17.07 -8.64
C ILE A 105 -11.83 -17.58 -10.04
N ALA A 106 -10.83 -17.60 -10.94
CA ALA A 106 -10.97 -18.17 -12.27
C ALA A 106 -11.45 -19.61 -12.22
N GLU A 107 -12.20 -20.05 -13.24
CA GLU A 107 -12.67 -21.46 -13.33
C GLU A 107 -11.48 -22.44 -13.36
N ASP A 108 -10.38 -22.06 -14.03
CA ASP A 108 -9.14 -22.85 -14.07
C ASP A 108 -8.37 -22.87 -12.74
N ARG A 109 -8.78 -22.07 -11.75
CA ARG A 109 -8.16 -21.93 -10.43
C ARG A 109 -6.68 -21.55 -10.46
N GLN A 110 -6.19 -20.91 -11.52
CA GLN A 110 -4.81 -20.43 -11.60
C GLN A 110 -4.66 -18.98 -11.14
N THR A 111 -5.75 -18.20 -11.25
CA THR A 111 -5.75 -16.79 -10.89
C THR A 111 -7.02 -16.42 -10.12
N ALA A 112 -6.95 -15.30 -9.41
CA ALA A 112 -8.11 -14.70 -8.76
C ALA A 112 -8.03 -13.17 -8.81
N LYS A 113 -9.18 -12.52 -8.64
CA LYS A 113 -9.30 -11.06 -8.55
C LYS A 113 -10.05 -10.67 -7.29
N GLY A 114 -9.59 -9.63 -6.62
CA GLY A 114 -10.31 -9.15 -5.46
C GLY A 114 -10.23 -7.64 -5.27
N ILE A 115 -11.28 -7.07 -4.69
CA ILE A 115 -11.29 -5.69 -4.23
C ILE A 115 -11.65 -5.64 -2.74
N TRP A 116 -10.90 -4.83 -2.01
CA TRP A 116 -11.17 -4.46 -0.63
C TRP A 116 -11.21 -2.95 -0.51
N TYR A 117 -12.20 -2.44 0.20
CA TYR A 117 -12.14 -1.10 0.74
C TYR A 117 -11.35 -1.14 2.04
N CYS A 118 -10.54 -0.13 2.27
CA CYS A 118 -9.72 -0.03 3.46
C CYS A 118 -10.01 1.29 4.16
N ARG A 119 -10.40 1.20 5.42
CA ARG A 119 -10.44 2.33 6.34
C ARG A 119 -9.29 2.18 7.32
N GLY A 120 -8.56 3.25 7.51
CA GLY A 120 -7.40 3.20 8.37
C GLY A 120 -7.08 4.53 9.03
N SER A 121 -6.11 4.45 9.89
CA SER A 121 -5.44 5.60 10.48
C SER A 121 -3.98 5.25 10.72
N TYR A 122 -3.13 6.21 10.52
CA TYR A 122 -1.71 6.03 10.83
C TYR A 122 -1.13 7.26 11.52
N ALA A 123 -0.07 7.04 12.27
CA ALA A 123 0.77 8.10 12.79
C ALA A 123 2.12 8.04 12.07
N ASP A 124 2.56 9.19 11.60
CA ASP A 124 3.85 9.37 10.95
C ASP A 124 4.61 10.52 11.61
N VAL A 125 5.87 10.70 11.24
CA VAL A 125 6.76 11.70 11.83
C VAL A 125 7.07 12.78 10.81
N THR A 126 6.80 14.01 11.19
CA THR A 126 7.25 15.21 10.47
C THR A 126 8.45 15.83 11.20
N THR A 127 9.05 16.86 10.60
CA THR A 127 10.12 17.63 11.24
C THR A 127 9.66 18.35 12.52
N LYS A 128 8.36 18.52 12.71
CA LYS A 128 7.74 19.11 13.94
C LYS A 128 7.24 18.08 14.94
N GLY A 129 7.32 16.80 14.61
CA GLY A 129 6.90 15.71 15.49
C GLY A 129 5.83 14.82 14.86
N PRO A 130 5.22 13.93 15.65
CA PRO A 130 4.22 12.98 15.15
C PRO A 130 2.94 13.70 14.68
N VAL A 131 2.40 13.21 13.55
CA VAL A 131 1.10 13.63 13.01
C VAL A 131 0.28 12.41 12.70
N SER A 132 -1.01 12.43 13.03
CA SER A 132 -1.92 11.33 12.74
C SER A 132 -2.81 11.66 11.54
N TYR A 133 -3.15 10.62 10.79
CA TYR A 133 -3.89 10.70 9.54
C TYR A 133 -5.07 9.74 9.53
N TRP A 134 -6.14 10.16 8.85
CA TRP A 134 -7.19 9.27 8.37
C TRP A 134 -6.82 8.78 6.98
N LEU A 135 -7.09 7.49 6.72
CA LEU A 135 -6.76 6.82 5.47
C LEU A 135 -8.00 6.09 4.93
N TRP A 136 -8.38 6.40 3.68
CA TRP A 136 -9.34 5.61 2.91
C TRP A 136 -8.72 5.20 1.58
N GLN A 137 -8.62 3.90 1.39
CA GLN A 137 -7.95 3.30 0.25
C GLN A 137 -8.81 2.21 -0.39
N TYR A 138 -8.40 1.83 -1.59
CA TYR A 138 -8.81 0.60 -2.26
C TYR A 138 -7.60 -0.27 -2.47
N TYR A 139 -7.82 -1.57 -2.32
CA TYR A 139 -6.91 -2.60 -2.80
C TYR A 139 -7.64 -3.37 -3.88
N ALA A 140 -7.21 -3.26 -5.13
CA ALA A 140 -7.68 -4.06 -6.25
C ALA A 140 -6.52 -4.93 -6.71
N VAL A 141 -6.70 -6.25 -6.62
CA VAL A 141 -5.57 -7.19 -6.66
C VAL A 141 -5.87 -8.32 -7.62
N ASP A 142 -4.90 -8.61 -8.50
CA ASP A 142 -4.82 -9.88 -9.22
C ASP A 142 -3.90 -10.81 -8.42
N PHE A 143 -4.37 -12.01 -8.19
CA PHE A 143 -3.61 -13.09 -7.53
C PHE A 143 -3.28 -14.18 -8.52
N ILE A 144 -2.19 -14.87 -8.27
CA ILE A 144 -1.74 -16.04 -9.03
C ILE A 144 -1.42 -17.19 -8.09
N LEU A 145 -1.73 -18.42 -8.51
CA LEU A 145 -1.39 -19.63 -7.77
C LEU A 145 -0.03 -20.14 -8.25
N GLU A 146 0.98 -20.10 -7.38
CA GLU A 146 2.34 -20.58 -7.62
C GLU A 146 2.69 -21.63 -6.58
N ASP A 147 3.11 -22.81 -7.01
CA ASP A 147 3.49 -23.94 -6.12
C ASP A 147 2.47 -24.20 -5.02
N ASN A 148 1.19 -24.23 -5.38
CA ASN A 148 0.04 -24.37 -4.49
C ASN A 148 -0.09 -23.26 -3.41
N THR A 149 0.46 -22.09 -3.66
CA THR A 149 0.40 -20.94 -2.76
C THR A 149 -0.09 -19.72 -3.52
N TRP A 150 -1.12 -19.06 -3.02
CA TRP A 150 -1.60 -17.81 -3.59
C TRP A 150 -0.63 -16.68 -3.32
N LYS A 151 -0.32 -15.90 -4.36
CA LYS A 151 0.57 -14.74 -4.33
C LYS A 151 -0.09 -13.52 -4.95
N ILE A 152 0.30 -12.32 -4.50
CA ILE A 152 -0.07 -11.07 -5.16
C ILE A 152 0.71 -11.00 -6.48
N TRP A 153 0.00 -10.80 -7.58
CA TRP A 153 0.60 -10.63 -8.90
C TRP A 153 0.59 -9.16 -9.32
N HIS A 154 -0.59 -8.54 -9.32
CA HIS A 154 -0.74 -7.12 -9.55
C HIS A 154 -1.57 -6.51 -8.42
N MET A 155 -1.25 -5.27 -8.04
CA MET A 155 -2.04 -4.57 -7.03
C MET A 155 -2.17 -3.09 -7.36
N LEU A 156 -3.40 -2.59 -7.30
CA LEU A 156 -3.69 -1.16 -7.15
C LEU A 156 -3.94 -0.89 -5.67
N GLN A 157 -3.09 -0.08 -5.06
CA GLN A 157 -3.27 0.44 -3.70
C GLN A 157 -3.44 1.95 -3.80
N VAL A 158 -4.66 2.41 -3.95
CA VAL A 158 -4.96 3.82 -4.23
C VAL A 158 -5.81 4.45 -3.14
N SER A 159 -5.45 5.66 -2.76
CA SER A 159 -6.13 6.42 -1.71
C SER A 159 -7.20 7.33 -2.29
N ASP A 160 -8.37 7.35 -1.67
CA ASP A 160 -9.39 8.36 -1.89
C ASP A 160 -9.24 9.53 -0.93
N ALA A 161 -8.79 9.25 0.30
CA ALA A 161 -8.47 10.28 1.27
C ALA A 161 -7.26 9.85 2.09
N ASP A 162 -6.37 10.79 2.28
CA ASP A 162 -5.20 10.71 3.14
C ASP A 162 -5.07 12.08 3.80
N THR A 163 -5.66 12.22 4.98
CA THR A 163 -5.94 13.54 5.57
C THR A 163 -5.52 13.58 7.02
N PRO A 164 -4.76 14.60 7.45
CA PRO A 164 -4.40 14.77 8.84
C PRO A 164 -5.65 14.80 9.76
N CYS A 165 -5.57 14.12 10.88
CA CYS A 165 -6.60 14.20 11.92
C CYS A 165 -6.74 15.66 12.38
N GLY A 166 -7.97 16.10 12.57
CA GLY A 166 -8.28 17.51 12.88
C GLY A 166 -8.55 18.38 11.64
N ARG A 167 -8.35 17.86 10.44
CA ARG A 167 -8.79 18.50 9.19
C ARG A 167 -10.06 17.84 8.66
N LYS A 168 -10.85 18.61 7.92
CA LYS A 168 -12.02 18.05 7.24
C LYS A 168 -11.56 17.32 5.98
N TRP A 169 -11.73 16.01 5.92
CA TRP A 169 -11.39 15.20 4.73
C TRP A 169 -12.18 15.66 3.47
N SER A 170 -13.35 16.28 3.66
CA SER A 170 -14.17 16.83 2.58
C SER A 170 -13.80 18.27 2.18
N ALA A 171 -12.79 18.89 2.83
CA ALA A 171 -12.28 20.16 2.36
C ALA A 171 -11.56 19.96 1.01
N PRO A 172 -11.61 20.94 0.09
CA PRO A 172 -10.78 20.90 -1.09
C PRO A 172 -9.33 20.60 -0.66
N ALA A 173 -8.61 19.83 -1.47
CA ALA A 173 -7.17 19.69 -1.31
C ALA A 173 -6.58 21.10 -1.43
N VAL A 174 -6.51 21.78 -0.31
CA VAL A 174 -5.74 23.01 -0.19
C VAL A 174 -4.33 22.54 0.03
N ASP A 175 -3.38 23.09 -0.70
CA ASP A 175 -1.99 23.04 -0.28
C ASP A 175 -1.97 23.37 1.19
N TYR A 176 -1.56 22.41 2.01
CA TYR A 176 -1.36 22.64 3.43
C TYR A 176 0.10 23.09 3.63
N PRO A 177 0.42 24.38 3.41
CA PRO A 177 1.80 24.86 3.57
C PRO A 177 2.29 24.73 5.02
N GLU A 178 1.37 24.41 5.94
CA GLU A 178 1.64 24.15 7.34
C GLU A 178 2.03 22.70 7.63
N LEU A 179 1.72 21.77 6.71
CA LEU A 179 2.18 20.39 6.80
C LEU A 179 3.59 20.35 6.23
N GLU A 180 4.56 20.44 7.12
CA GLU A 180 5.93 20.17 6.74
C GLU A 180 6.02 18.76 6.10
N ALA A 181 6.92 18.65 5.13
CA ALA A 181 7.25 17.38 4.53
C ALA A 181 7.53 16.33 5.62
N PHE A 182 7.10 15.10 5.38
CA PHE A 182 7.49 13.98 6.24
C PHE A 182 9.00 14.02 6.46
N ALA A 183 9.42 13.70 7.68
CA ALA A 183 10.83 13.59 7.97
C ALA A 183 11.43 12.52 7.04
N THR A 184 12.28 12.99 6.15
CA THR A 184 13.02 12.14 5.22
C THR A 184 14.50 12.36 5.44
N ALA A 185 15.32 11.30 5.33
CA ALA A 185 16.75 11.44 5.19
C ALA A 185 17.06 11.67 3.71
N GLU A 186 18.11 12.40 3.39
CA GLU A 186 18.56 12.59 2.01
C GLU A 186 18.79 11.26 1.29
N ASP A 187 19.19 10.23 2.02
CA ASP A 187 19.50 8.90 1.52
C ASP A 187 18.33 7.89 1.56
N ILE A 188 17.18 8.27 2.15
CA ILE A 188 16.03 7.37 2.30
C ILE A 188 14.79 8.03 1.71
N GLN A 189 14.65 7.92 0.40
CA GLN A 189 13.49 8.41 -0.33
C GLN A 189 12.83 7.26 -1.08
N LEU A 190 11.48 7.23 -1.07
CA LEU A 190 10.75 6.28 -1.91
C LEU A 190 11.18 6.45 -3.37
N PRO A 191 11.47 5.35 -4.07
CA PRO A 191 11.77 5.43 -5.50
C PRO A 191 10.59 6.04 -6.24
N LEU A 192 10.86 6.76 -7.32
CA LEU A 192 9.80 7.23 -8.19
C LEU A 192 9.15 6.04 -8.92
N PRO A 193 7.83 6.09 -9.19
CA PRO A 193 7.19 5.10 -10.04
C PRO A 193 7.91 4.97 -11.39
N THR A 194 8.06 3.74 -11.89
CA THR A 194 8.66 3.49 -13.22
C THR A 194 7.81 4.07 -14.33
N VAL A 195 6.50 4.16 -14.11
CA VAL A 195 5.55 4.86 -14.98
C VAL A 195 4.82 5.91 -14.15
N GLN A 196 5.16 7.18 -14.37
CA GLN A 196 4.52 8.31 -13.68
C GLN A 196 3.25 8.72 -14.42
N CYS A 197 2.12 8.61 -13.76
CA CYS A 197 0.82 9.03 -14.27
C CYS A 197 -0.16 9.21 -13.12
N VAL A 198 -1.24 9.94 -13.34
CA VAL A 198 -2.33 9.99 -12.37
C VAL A 198 -3.17 8.71 -12.52
N VAL A 199 -3.01 7.78 -11.58
CA VAL A 199 -3.83 6.55 -11.51
C VAL A 199 -5.16 6.85 -10.83
N ARG A 200 -5.11 7.61 -9.73
CA ARG A 200 -6.28 8.05 -9.00
C ARG A 200 -6.04 9.38 -8.28
N GLU A 201 -6.98 10.30 -8.38
CA GLU A 201 -6.97 11.51 -7.59
C GLU A 201 -7.61 11.27 -6.21
N CYS A 202 -7.06 11.86 -5.17
CA CYS A 202 -7.72 11.93 -3.88
C CYS A 202 -9.01 12.73 -3.98
N TYR A 203 -9.91 12.55 -3.01
CA TYR A 203 -11.17 13.26 -2.97
C TYR A 203 -10.96 14.78 -3.00
N SER A 204 -11.72 15.42 -3.85
CA SER A 204 -11.94 16.87 -3.84
C SER A 204 -13.37 17.16 -4.29
N THR A 205 -13.88 18.35 -4.02
CA THR A 205 -15.22 18.77 -4.48
C THR A 205 -15.35 18.85 -6.00
N LEU A 206 -14.22 18.85 -6.71
CA LEU A 206 -14.17 18.90 -8.17
C LEU A 206 -13.98 17.51 -8.81
N ARG A 207 -13.66 16.49 -8.01
CA ARG A 207 -13.44 15.15 -8.50
C ARG A 207 -14.73 14.56 -9.06
N LYS A 208 -14.67 14.09 -10.30
CA LYS A 208 -15.75 13.32 -10.90
C LYS A 208 -15.67 11.87 -10.46
N TRP A 209 -16.81 11.26 -10.19
CA TRP A 209 -16.88 9.83 -9.97
C TRP A 209 -16.46 9.07 -11.23
N THR A 210 -15.70 8.00 -11.07
CA THR A 210 -15.30 7.08 -12.11
C THR A 210 -15.53 5.64 -11.64
N PRO A 211 -15.93 4.70 -12.54
CA PRO A 211 -16.12 3.29 -12.21
C PRO A 211 -14.77 2.54 -12.10
N SER A 212 -13.79 3.12 -11.44
CA SER A 212 -12.45 2.56 -11.28
C SER A 212 -12.08 2.52 -9.79
N PRO A 213 -11.47 1.43 -9.32
CA PRO A 213 -11.22 0.18 -10.05
C PRO A 213 -12.53 -0.60 -10.35
N ARG A 214 -12.54 -1.33 -11.48
CA ARG A 214 -13.68 -2.17 -11.86
C ARG A 214 -13.82 -3.34 -10.89
N LEU A 215 -15.05 -3.68 -10.50
CA LEU A 215 -15.32 -4.86 -9.68
C LEU A 215 -14.95 -6.15 -10.43
N PRO A 216 -14.47 -7.19 -9.73
CA PRO A 216 -14.27 -8.50 -10.32
C PRO A 216 -15.60 -9.07 -10.82
N GLU A 217 -15.56 -9.77 -11.94
CA GLU A 217 -16.65 -10.54 -12.50
C GLU A 217 -16.17 -11.98 -12.69
N GLU A 218 -17.07 -12.94 -12.76
CA GLU A 218 -16.75 -14.34 -13.07
C GLU A 218 -15.98 -14.45 -14.39
N TYR A 219 -14.97 -15.30 -14.44
CA TYR A 219 -14.12 -15.51 -15.63
C TYR A 219 -13.48 -16.90 -15.64
N ASP A 220 -13.21 -17.40 -16.84
CA ASP A 220 -12.66 -18.76 -17.03
C ASP A 220 -11.16 -18.80 -16.78
N THR A 221 -10.41 -17.89 -17.44
CA THR A 221 -8.97 -17.76 -17.35
C THR A 221 -8.55 -16.29 -17.34
N PHE A 222 -7.32 -15.98 -16.93
CA PHE A 222 -6.83 -14.60 -16.92
C PHE A 222 -6.80 -13.93 -18.30
N ALA A 223 -6.70 -14.74 -19.38
CA ALA A 223 -6.65 -14.22 -20.75
C ALA A 223 -7.97 -13.59 -21.23
N ASN A 224 -9.09 -13.94 -20.63
CA ASN A 224 -10.42 -13.42 -21.01
C ASN A 224 -11.06 -12.50 -19.96
N THR A 225 -10.23 -11.85 -19.15
CA THR A 225 -10.64 -10.83 -18.19
C THR A 225 -9.72 -9.61 -18.26
N PHE A 226 -10.03 -8.56 -17.52
CA PHE A 226 -9.17 -7.38 -17.37
C PHE A 226 -8.09 -7.61 -16.30
N SER A 227 -7.05 -6.77 -16.28
CA SER A 227 -6.03 -6.77 -15.23
C SER A 227 -6.14 -5.52 -14.35
N TYR A 228 -5.76 -5.66 -13.07
CA TYR A 228 -5.45 -4.53 -12.18
C TYR A 228 -3.99 -4.08 -12.30
N GLY A 229 -3.19 -4.81 -13.07
CA GLY A 229 -1.80 -4.49 -13.34
C GLY A 229 -1.64 -3.31 -14.29
N TYR A 230 -0.38 -2.93 -14.47
CA TYR A 230 -0.01 -1.97 -15.50
C TYR A 230 -0.19 -2.62 -16.87
N GLU A 231 -1.01 -1.99 -17.70
CA GLU A 231 -1.12 -2.32 -19.11
C GLU A 231 -0.56 -1.17 -19.95
N GLU A 232 0.42 -1.46 -20.76
CA GLU A 232 0.92 -0.48 -21.72
C GLU A 232 -0.21 -0.16 -22.71
N LYS A 233 -0.84 1.00 -22.54
CA LYS A 233 -1.83 1.46 -23.51
C LYS A 233 -1.09 1.67 -24.83
N VAL A 234 -1.29 0.77 -25.78
CA VAL A 234 -0.90 1.02 -27.16
C VAL A 234 -1.51 2.37 -27.53
N ARG A 235 -0.65 3.39 -27.68
CA ARG A 235 -1.10 4.71 -28.17
C ARG A 235 -1.60 4.50 -29.59
N ALA A 236 -2.93 4.42 -29.73
CA ALA A 236 -3.58 4.46 -31.02
C ALA A 236 -3.54 5.86 -31.59
#